data_abe2dd572afe8a8115318476273edc6c
#
_entry.id   abe2dd572afe8a8115318476273edc6c
#
_cell.length_a   1.000
_cell.length_b   1.000
_cell.length_c   1.000
_cell.angle_alpha   90.00
_cell.angle_beta   90.00
_cell.angle_gamma   90.00
#
_symmetry.space_group_name_H-M   'P 1'
#
loop_
_entity.id
_entity.type
_entity.pdbx_description
1 polymer ?
#
loop_
_entity_poly.entity_id
_entity_poly.type
_entity_poly.pdbx_seq_one_letter_code
_entity_poly.pdbx_strand_id
1 'polypeptide(L)'
;MRKIKYFDSELSIEKYIKIQIVRNDGIRSLVYRKDLIEECASRNIQTKATSTKEQLVELLVSNGVTYKELTNIYKIGVTSKAYQDTFGINHNQVKKLEKKKVIDVVGQYEFRAYGRNLKAPLYDIYQFASIPEEAIKNL
;
A
#
# COMPACT_ATOMS: atom_id res chain seq x y z
N MET A 1 -10.41 -2.29 -13.26
CA MET A 1 -9.16 -2.45 -12.47
C MET A 1 -9.25 -3.67 -11.57
N ARG A 2 -8.12 -4.33 -11.40
CA ARG A 2 -8.05 -5.53 -10.56
C ARG A 2 -8.24 -5.16 -9.10
N LYS A 3 -9.01 -5.96 -8.36
CA LYS A 3 -9.16 -5.81 -6.92
C LYS A 3 -7.99 -6.45 -6.19
N ILE A 4 -7.78 -6.05 -4.95
CA ILE A 4 -6.68 -6.53 -4.11
C ILE A 4 -7.25 -7.49 -3.07
N LYS A 5 -6.69 -8.70 -3.01
CA LYS A 5 -7.08 -9.69 -2.03
C LYS A 5 -6.56 -9.31 -0.65
N TYR A 6 -7.46 -9.27 0.32
CA TYR A 6 -7.14 -8.95 1.71
C TYR A 6 -7.88 -9.95 2.62
N PHE A 7 -7.13 -10.88 3.19
CA PHE A 7 -7.69 -12.03 3.89
C PHE A 7 -8.71 -12.76 3.01
N ASP A 8 -9.99 -12.86 3.44
CA ASP A 8 -11.03 -13.54 2.69
C ASP A 8 -11.83 -12.62 1.77
N SER A 9 -11.43 -11.36 1.66
CA SER A 9 -12.15 -10.35 0.89
C SER A 9 -11.33 -9.82 -0.28
N GLU A 10 -12.03 -9.32 -1.30
CA GLU A 10 -11.42 -8.56 -2.38
C GLU A 10 -11.82 -7.10 -2.24
N LEU A 11 -10.82 -6.22 -2.20
CA LEU A 11 -11.01 -4.80 -1.95
C LEU A 11 -10.68 -3.96 -3.19
N SER A 12 -11.40 -2.83 -3.35
CA SER A 12 -11.01 -1.79 -4.29
C SER A 12 -9.66 -1.20 -3.84
N ILE A 13 -8.99 -0.53 -4.78
CA ILE A 13 -7.71 0.14 -4.49
C ILE A 13 -7.87 1.12 -3.33
N GLU A 14 -8.88 1.98 -3.39
CA GLU A 14 -9.13 3.02 -2.39
C GLU A 14 -9.37 2.43 -1.00
N LYS A 15 -10.17 1.39 -0.93
CA LYS A 15 -10.48 0.72 0.33
C LYS A 15 -9.24 0.03 0.91
N TYR A 16 -8.43 -0.59 0.06
CA TYR A 16 -7.16 -1.20 0.49
C TYR A 16 -6.20 -0.14 1.04
N ILE A 17 -6.04 0.98 0.36
CA ILE A 17 -5.17 2.09 0.81
C ILE A 17 -5.64 2.59 2.17
N LYS A 18 -6.93 2.85 2.33
CA LYS A 18 -7.51 3.32 3.58
C LYS A 18 -7.23 2.35 4.74
N ILE A 19 -7.42 1.06 4.49
CA ILE A 19 -7.16 0.02 5.50
C ILE A 19 -5.68 0.00 5.89
N GLN A 20 -4.76 0.10 4.93
CA GLN A 20 -3.33 0.11 5.21
C GLN A 20 -2.91 1.30 6.08
N ILE A 21 -3.56 2.44 5.92
CA ILE A 21 -3.29 3.62 6.74
C ILE A 21 -3.85 3.46 8.15
N VAL A 22 -5.07 2.93 8.26
CA VAL A 22 -5.86 2.96 9.50
C VAL A 22 -5.53 1.80 10.45
N ARG A 23 -5.19 0.62 9.93
CA ARG A 23 -5.07 -0.60 10.76
C ARG A 23 -3.70 -0.77 11.40
N ASN A 24 -3.74 -1.31 12.63
CA ASN A 24 -2.57 -1.65 13.44
C ASN A 24 -2.49 -3.15 13.72
N ASP A 25 -2.95 -3.99 12.83
CA ASP A 25 -2.99 -5.44 13.07
C ASP A 25 -1.90 -6.19 12.30
N GLY A 26 -0.91 -6.69 13.00
CA GLY A 26 0.05 -7.66 12.51
C GLY A 26 1.04 -7.16 11.44
N ILE A 27 0.58 -6.47 10.44
CA ILE A 27 1.42 -5.68 9.55
C ILE A 27 1.29 -4.26 10.08
N ARG A 28 2.33 -3.76 10.69
CA ARG A 28 2.32 -2.41 11.26
C ARG A 28 2.05 -1.41 10.14
N SER A 29 0.93 -0.69 10.26
CA SER A 29 0.75 0.51 9.48
C SER A 29 1.93 1.44 9.81
N LEU A 30 2.70 1.81 8.80
CA LEU A 30 3.81 2.75 8.96
C LEU A 30 3.31 4.19 9.11
N VAL A 31 1.99 4.39 9.05
CA VAL A 31 1.36 5.70 9.15
C VAL A 31 0.79 5.86 10.55
N TYR A 32 1.33 6.82 11.28
CA TYR A 32 0.88 7.15 12.62
C TYR A 32 -0.15 8.27 12.56
N ARG A 33 -0.99 8.37 13.60
CA ARG A 33 -1.97 9.45 13.71
C ARG A 33 -1.32 10.84 13.61
N LYS A 34 -0.16 11.02 14.22
CA LYS A 34 0.58 12.28 14.15
C LYS A 34 0.99 12.65 12.73
N ASP A 35 1.31 11.67 11.88
CA ASP A 35 1.69 11.91 10.50
C ASP A 35 0.52 12.47 9.71
N LEU A 36 -0.68 11.94 9.94
CA LEU A 36 -1.90 12.43 9.30
C LEU A 36 -2.26 13.84 9.78
N ILE A 37 -2.07 14.12 11.07
CA ILE A 37 -2.29 15.47 11.62
C ILE A 37 -1.32 16.47 11.00
N GLU A 38 -0.05 16.11 10.87
CA GLU A 38 0.97 16.95 10.23
C GLU A 38 0.63 17.24 8.77
N GLU A 39 0.17 16.23 8.03
CA GLU A 39 -0.23 16.41 6.64
C GLU A 39 -1.43 17.34 6.52
N CYS A 40 -2.44 17.18 7.38
CA CYS A 40 -3.57 18.10 7.43
C CYS A 40 -3.11 19.52 7.73
N ALA A 41 -2.24 19.71 8.71
CA ALA A 41 -1.72 21.03 9.09
C ALA A 41 -0.96 21.69 7.94
N SER A 42 -0.16 20.93 7.19
CA SER A 42 0.59 21.44 6.04
C SER A 42 -0.32 21.92 4.91
N ARG A 43 -1.56 21.47 4.89
CA ARG A 43 -2.57 21.85 3.89
C ARG A 43 -3.61 22.82 4.44
N ASN A 44 -3.37 23.38 5.62
CA ASN A 44 -4.30 24.27 6.31
C ASN A 44 -5.66 23.64 6.60
N ILE A 45 -5.69 22.35 6.85
CA ILE A 45 -6.88 21.60 7.24
C ILE A 45 -6.92 21.50 8.76
N GLN A 46 -8.00 21.98 9.37
CA GLN A 46 -8.16 21.89 10.83
C GLN A 46 -8.56 20.49 11.25
N THR A 47 -7.94 20.01 12.32
CA THR A 47 -8.23 18.71 12.92
C THR A 47 -8.68 18.89 14.35
N LYS A 48 -9.36 17.88 14.91
CA LYS A 48 -9.77 17.84 16.31
C LYS A 48 -8.81 16.95 17.10
N ALA A 49 -8.63 17.27 18.38
CA ALA A 49 -7.82 16.44 19.28
C ALA A 49 -8.33 14.98 19.35
N THR A 50 -9.61 14.78 19.09
CA THR A 50 -10.28 13.48 19.12
C THR A 50 -10.37 12.81 17.75
N SER A 51 -9.84 13.41 16.68
CA SER A 51 -9.93 12.84 15.34
C SER A 51 -9.22 11.49 15.26
N THR A 52 -9.93 10.48 14.75
CA THR A 52 -9.35 9.16 14.49
C THR A 52 -8.55 9.17 13.20
N LYS A 53 -7.70 8.17 12.98
CA LYS A 53 -6.99 8.01 11.71
C LYS A 53 -7.95 7.97 10.53
N GLU A 54 -9.06 7.24 10.67
CA GLU A 54 -10.08 7.16 9.62
C GLU A 54 -10.67 8.52 9.29
N GLN A 55 -11.01 9.31 10.31
CA GLN A 55 -11.52 10.67 10.14
C GLN A 55 -10.50 11.58 9.48
N LEU A 56 -9.22 11.44 9.85
CA LEU A 56 -8.15 12.24 9.25
C LEU A 56 -7.95 11.93 7.76
N VAL A 57 -8.01 10.65 7.39
CA VAL A 57 -7.96 10.25 5.97
C VAL A 57 -9.15 10.84 5.21
N GLU A 58 -10.35 10.78 5.78
CA GLU A 58 -11.55 11.35 5.17
C GLU A 58 -11.44 12.87 5.00
N LEU A 59 -10.84 13.56 5.97
CA LEU A 59 -10.57 14.99 5.87
C LEU A 59 -9.63 15.30 4.70
N LEU A 60 -8.56 14.56 4.56
CA LEU A 60 -7.63 14.74 3.44
C LEU A 60 -8.32 14.51 2.10
N VAL A 61 -9.05 13.43 1.97
CA VAL A 61 -9.74 13.09 0.72
C VAL A 61 -10.82 14.14 0.38
N SER A 62 -11.60 14.58 1.37
CA SER A 62 -12.63 15.60 1.14
C SER A 62 -12.06 16.98 0.80
N ASN A 63 -10.80 17.22 1.11
CA ASN A 63 -10.08 18.44 0.76
C ASN A 63 -9.23 18.30 -0.52
N GLY A 64 -9.49 17.26 -1.32
CA GLY A 64 -8.89 17.12 -2.65
C GLY A 64 -7.64 16.27 -2.72
N VAL A 65 -7.21 15.64 -1.63
CA VAL A 65 -6.08 14.71 -1.67
C VAL A 65 -6.55 13.39 -2.24
N THR A 66 -5.93 12.93 -3.31
CA THR A 66 -6.29 11.65 -3.95
C THR A 66 -5.67 10.48 -3.18
N TYR A 67 -6.27 9.30 -3.32
CA TYR A 67 -5.67 8.07 -2.76
C TYR A 67 -4.31 7.78 -3.37
N LYS A 68 -4.11 8.12 -4.65
CA LYS A 68 -2.80 7.98 -5.30
C LYS A 68 -1.74 8.85 -4.63
N GLU A 69 -2.09 10.09 -4.27
CA GLU A 69 -1.19 10.97 -3.52
C GLU A 69 -0.87 10.38 -2.14
N LEU A 70 -1.86 9.78 -1.46
CA LEU A 70 -1.64 9.12 -0.18
C LEU A 70 -0.65 7.97 -0.29
N THR A 71 -0.71 7.18 -1.36
CA THR A 71 0.27 6.11 -1.57
C THR A 71 1.68 6.64 -1.76
N ASN A 72 1.82 7.78 -2.42
CA ASN A 72 3.13 8.41 -2.63
C ASN A 72 3.68 9.03 -1.34
N ILE A 73 2.83 9.69 -0.57
CA ILE A 73 3.23 10.34 0.69
C ILE A 73 3.68 9.30 1.72
N TYR A 74 2.90 8.24 1.89
CA TYR A 74 3.13 7.25 2.94
C TYR A 74 3.77 5.96 2.42
N LYS A 75 4.13 5.91 1.16
CA LYS A 75 4.80 4.76 0.52
C LYS A 75 4.05 3.45 0.73
N ILE A 76 2.77 3.47 0.43
CA ILE A 76 1.89 2.30 0.55
C ILE A 76 1.93 1.51 -0.75
N GLY A 77 2.09 0.20 -0.64
CA GLY A 77 2.16 -0.68 -1.79
C GLY A 77 1.59 -2.06 -1.50
N VAL A 78 1.69 -2.94 -2.47
CA VAL A 78 1.34 -4.35 -2.32
C VAL A 78 2.61 -5.19 -2.17
N THR A 79 2.48 -6.33 -1.50
CA THR A 79 3.60 -7.24 -1.25
C THR A 79 3.83 -8.18 -2.42
N SER A 80 4.99 -8.85 -2.43
CA SER A 80 5.28 -9.95 -3.36
C SER A 80 4.18 -11.01 -3.34
N LYS A 81 3.64 -11.31 -2.14
CA LYS A 81 2.57 -12.31 -1.99
C LYS A 81 1.31 -11.93 -2.78
N ALA A 82 0.98 -10.66 -2.90
CA ALA A 82 -0.15 -10.21 -3.70
C ALA A 82 0.01 -10.64 -5.16
N TYR A 83 1.21 -10.46 -5.73
CA TYR A 83 1.53 -10.93 -7.08
C TYR A 83 1.51 -12.45 -7.19
N GLN A 84 2.07 -13.14 -6.21
CA GLN A 84 2.10 -14.61 -6.19
C GLN A 84 0.70 -15.20 -6.20
N ASP A 85 -0.16 -14.72 -5.31
CA ASP A 85 -1.52 -15.24 -5.15
C ASP A 85 -2.42 -14.88 -6.34
N THR A 86 -2.26 -13.68 -6.89
CA THR A 86 -3.10 -13.21 -7.99
C THR A 86 -2.73 -13.87 -9.33
N PHE A 87 -1.45 -14.04 -9.60
CA PHE A 87 -0.97 -14.50 -10.91
C PHE A 87 -0.48 -15.96 -10.90
N GLY A 88 -0.49 -16.61 -9.75
CA GLY A 88 -0.03 -18.00 -9.65
C GLY A 88 1.46 -18.17 -9.90
N ILE A 89 2.25 -17.20 -9.50
CA ILE A 89 3.72 -17.21 -9.66
C ILE A 89 4.40 -17.34 -8.30
N ASN A 90 5.69 -17.66 -8.30
CA ASN A 90 6.46 -17.78 -7.07
C ASN A 90 7.26 -16.49 -6.78
N HIS A 91 7.87 -16.43 -5.62
CA HIS A 91 8.64 -15.27 -5.17
C HIS A 91 9.80 -14.92 -6.14
N ASN A 92 10.49 -15.92 -6.65
CA ASN A 92 11.60 -15.70 -7.58
C ASN A 92 11.14 -15.07 -8.89
N GLN A 93 9.94 -15.43 -9.36
CA GLN A 93 9.34 -14.82 -10.54
C GLN A 93 8.97 -13.35 -10.30
N VAL A 94 8.46 -13.03 -9.09
CA VAL A 94 8.20 -11.64 -8.71
C VAL A 94 9.50 -10.84 -8.71
N LYS A 95 10.56 -11.39 -8.13
CA LYS A 95 11.89 -10.75 -8.14
C LYS A 95 12.44 -10.52 -9.54
N LYS A 96 12.16 -11.43 -10.45
CA LYS A 96 12.55 -11.30 -11.86
C LYS A 96 11.79 -10.16 -12.54
N LEU A 97 10.49 -10.02 -12.26
CA LEU A 97 9.68 -8.89 -12.75
C LEU A 97 10.23 -7.56 -12.25
N GLU A 98 10.60 -7.48 -10.99
CA GLU A 98 11.22 -6.30 -10.39
C GLU A 98 12.55 -5.97 -11.08
N LYS A 99 13.41 -6.97 -11.24
CA LYS A 99 14.72 -6.81 -11.86
C LYS A 99 14.63 -6.34 -13.30
N LYS A 100 13.65 -6.83 -14.06
CA LYS A 100 13.37 -6.41 -15.43
C LYS A 100 12.59 -5.11 -15.54
N LYS A 101 12.26 -4.50 -14.40
CA LYS A 101 11.50 -3.24 -14.33
C LYS A 101 10.10 -3.34 -14.95
N VAL A 102 9.51 -4.52 -14.92
CA VAL A 102 8.10 -4.73 -15.30
C VAL A 102 7.19 -4.23 -14.19
N ILE A 103 7.63 -4.36 -12.94
CA ILE A 103 6.95 -3.85 -11.76
C ILE A 103 7.88 -2.94 -10.96
N ASP A 104 7.32 -1.91 -10.34
CA ASP A 104 8.09 -0.88 -9.65
C ASP A 104 7.95 -0.99 -8.13
N VAL A 105 9.08 -0.83 -7.44
CA VAL A 105 9.13 -0.75 -5.98
C VAL A 105 8.84 0.69 -5.57
N VAL A 106 7.88 0.89 -4.67
CA VAL A 106 7.51 2.21 -4.16
C VAL A 106 7.89 2.42 -2.70
N GLY A 107 8.26 1.37 -2.01
CA GLY A 107 8.66 1.44 -0.60
C GLY A 107 9.12 0.09 -0.10
N GLN A 108 9.29 0.00 1.21
CA GLN A 108 9.69 -1.24 1.88
C GLN A 108 8.92 -1.35 3.19
N TYR A 109 8.66 -2.57 3.63
CA TYR A 109 8.17 -2.82 4.98
C TYR A 109 9.16 -3.68 5.75
N GLU A 110 9.17 -3.49 7.05
CA GLU A 110 10.03 -4.25 7.96
C GLU A 110 9.22 -5.35 8.64
N PHE A 111 9.84 -6.50 8.79
CA PHE A 111 9.26 -7.61 9.53
C PHE A 111 10.36 -8.36 10.28
N ARG A 112 9.97 -9.11 11.31
CA ARG A 112 10.92 -9.88 12.09
C ARG A 112 10.75 -11.36 11.78
N ALA A 113 11.83 -11.99 11.36
CA ALA A 113 11.89 -13.43 11.10
C ALA A 113 13.29 -13.95 11.42
N TYR A 114 13.38 -15.17 11.90
CA TYR A 114 14.66 -15.83 12.25
C TYR A 114 15.52 -15.01 13.22
N GLY A 115 14.88 -14.31 14.15
CA GLY A 115 15.58 -13.47 15.12
C GLY A 115 16.21 -12.19 14.56
N ARG A 116 15.90 -11.83 13.33
CA ARG A 116 16.43 -10.65 12.64
C ARG A 116 15.34 -9.75 12.12
N ASN A 117 15.65 -8.46 12.01
CA ASN A 117 14.81 -7.49 11.32
C ASN A 117 15.12 -7.56 9.82
N LEU A 118 14.13 -7.90 9.03
CA LEU A 118 14.23 -8.04 7.59
C LEU A 118 13.37 -6.98 6.90
N LYS A 119 13.72 -6.66 5.66
CA LYS A 119 12.97 -5.71 4.83
C LYS A 119 12.49 -6.43 3.58
N ALA A 120 11.28 -6.07 3.15
CA ALA A 120 10.72 -6.57 1.90
C ALA A 120 10.15 -5.41 1.09
N PRO A 121 10.21 -5.49 -0.25
CA PRO A 121 9.72 -4.41 -1.09
C PRO A 121 8.19 -4.33 -1.09
N LEU A 122 7.71 -3.11 -1.26
CA LEU A 122 6.30 -2.82 -1.57
C LEU A 122 6.24 -2.34 -3.02
N TYR A 123 5.30 -2.90 -3.78
CA TYR A 123 5.13 -2.60 -5.20
C TYR A 123 3.95 -1.68 -5.43
N ASP A 124 3.99 -0.91 -6.52
CA ASP A 124 2.97 0.06 -6.88
C ASP A 124 1.58 -0.59 -6.99
N ILE A 125 0.62 -0.09 -6.21
CA ILE A 125 -0.75 -0.61 -6.17
C ILE A 125 -1.47 -0.40 -7.50
N TYR A 126 -1.33 0.79 -8.09
CA TYR A 126 -2.02 1.13 -9.33
C TYR A 126 -1.48 0.32 -10.50
N GLN A 127 -0.18 0.07 -10.51
CA GLN A 127 0.43 -0.82 -11.48
C GLN A 127 -0.08 -2.25 -11.32
N PHE A 128 -0.13 -2.75 -10.08
CA PHE A 128 -0.67 -4.07 -9.77
C PHE A 128 -2.12 -4.22 -10.27
N ALA A 129 -2.93 -3.19 -10.08
CA ALA A 129 -4.34 -3.21 -10.46
C ALA A 129 -4.56 -3.17 -11.98
N SER A 130 -3.62 -2.58 -12.73
CA SER A 130 -3.78 -2.34 -14.15
C SER A 130 -2.86 -3.17 -15.06
N ILE A 131 -1.84 -3.82 -14.52
CA ILE A 131 -0.88 -4.58 -15.33
C ILE A 131 -1.57 -5.75 -16.05
N PRO A 132 -1.36 -5.92 -17.36
CA PRO A 132 -1.93 -7.05 -18.08
C PRO A 132 -1.32 -8.38 -17.61
N GLU A 133 -2.14 -9.41 -17.53
CA GLU A 133 -1.67 -10.75 -17.15
C GLU A 133 -0.58 -11.25 -18.09
N GLU A 134 -0.66 -10.90 -19.36
CA GLU A 134 0.32 -11.27 -20.39
C GLU A 134 1.72 -10.73 -20.07
N ALA A 135 1.82 -9.52 -19.50
CA ALA A 135 3.09 -8.94 -19.11
C ALA A 135 3.77 -9.74 -17.99
N ILE A 136 2.98 -10.45 -17.20
CA ILE A 136 3.47 -11.31 -16.12
C ILE A 136 3.89 -12.69 -16.66
N LYS A 137 3.09 -13.25 -17.57
CA LYS A 137 3.29 -14.61 -18.08
C LYS A 137 4.36 -14.72 -19.16
N ASN A 138 4.67 -13.65 -19.86
CA ASN A 138 5.65 -13.63 -20.94
C ASN A 138 7.07 -13.29 -20.47
N LEU A 139 7.43 -13.82 -19.34
CA LEU A 139 8.78 -13.66 -18.82
C LEU A 139 9.75 -14.69 -19.39
#